data_2f12258421cc55661ef7380edae83756
#
_entry.id   2f12258421cc55661ef7380edae83756
#
_cell.length_a   1.000
_cell.length_b   1.000
_cell.length_c   1.000
_cell.angle_alpha   90.00
_cell.angle_beta   90.00
_cell.angle_gamma   90.00
#
_symmetry.space_group_name_H-M   'P 1'
#
loop_
_entity.id
_entity.type
_entity.pdbx_description
1 polymer ?
#
loop_
_entity_poly.entity_id
_entity_poly.type
_entity_poly.pdbx_seq_one_letter_code
_entity_poly.pdbx_strand_id
1 'polypeptide(L)'
;LFWPVYDLLTLAAFAGLTRLPRAAVWAALLAAVQLWDISPALTARHDAMISAQKTAAFPSEMVSDFWQAAGQYRHILSVQGLQADCLHLALWAADNGMTTNDPFAARYDESALTSQRQTTLDALAAGTPEGDTLYLFADEGAFLQAVEPVRSLAWCGQVTGPDDAVWYVIAPGLQGQTFDALCTPYNESYPLRLADYTDALWNRGVLDATKKTVCFADSPFARARLTGAAALCADGQEYPILDVDDHDAGWLMVTLDIDDATILWDQELTTK
;
A
#
# COMPACT_ATOMS: atom_id res chain seq x y z
N LEU A 1 -11.43 18.32 -18.47
CA LEU A 1 -12.36 18.69 -19.59
C LEU A 1 -13.24 19.89 -19.26
N PHE A 2 -13.50 20.24 -18.01
CA PHE A 2 -14.36 21.36 -17.60
C PHE A 2 -13.68 22.75 -17.61
N TRP A 3 -12.38 22.84 -17.48
CA TRP A 3 -11.65 24.11 -17.39
C TRP A 3 -11.86 25.05 -18.59
N PRO A 4 -11.76 24.58 -19.85
CA PRO A 4 -11.96 25.47 -20.99
C PRO A 4 -13.38 26.06 -21.09
N VAL A 5 -14.39 25.30 -20.66
CA VAL A 5 -15.79 25.77 -20.66
C VAL A 5 -15.98 26.84 -19.57
N TYR A 6 -15.38 26.64 -18.39
CA TYR A 6 -15.41 27.60 -17.30
C TYR A 6 -14.73 28.91 -17.70
N ASP A 7 -13.56 28.84 -18.33
CA ASP A 7 -12.83 30.00 -18.81
C ASP A 7 -13.62 30.79 -19.87
N LEU A 8 -14.26 30.08 -20.82
CA LEU A 8 -15.11 30.72 -21.84
C LEU A 8 -16.33 31.40 -21.24
N LEU A 9 -16.99 30.79 -20.26
CA LEU A 9 -18.13 31.39 -19.56
C LEU A 9 -17.70 32.59 -18.75
N THR A 10 -16.55 32.54 -18.10
CA THR A 10 -15.98 33.68 -17.36
C THR A 10 -15.66 34.84 -18.31
N LEU A 11 -14.99 34.57 -19.43
CA LEU A 11 -14.71 35.59 -20.46
C LEU A 11 -15.99 36.21 -21.05
N ALA A 12 -17.01 35.39 -21.33
CA ALA A 12 -18.30 35.86 -21.82
C ALA A 12 -19.01 36.74 -20.78
N ALA A 13 -18.96 36.40 -19.51
CA ALA A 13 -19.50 37.21 -18.43
C ALA A 13 -18.80 38.56 -18.31
N PHE A 14 -17.45 38.57 -18.38
CA PHE A 14 -16.68 39.84 -18.40
C PHE A 14 -16.99 40.68 -19.62
N ALA A 15 -17.08 40.12 -20.82
CA ALA A 15 -17.46 40.82 -22.05
C ALA A 15 -18.89 41.40 -21.97
N GLY A 16 -19.81 40.68 -21.33
CA GLY A 16 -21.16 41.15 -21.04
C GLY A 16 -21.16 42.34 -20.06
N LEU A 17 -20.35 42.22 -19.00
CA LEU A 17 -20.23 43.25 -17.97
C LEU A 17 -19.70 44.60 -18.52
N THR A 18 -18.75 44.57 -19.48
CA THR A 18 -18.19 45.77 -20.10
C THR A 18 -19.21 46.57 -20.92
N ARG A 19 -20.34 45.97 -21.31
CA ARG A 19 -21.44 46.59 -22.06
C ARG A 19 -22.47 47.26 -21.17
N LEU A 20 -22.40 47.09 -19.84
CA LEU A 20 -23.33 47.68 -18.91
C LEU A 20 -22.95 49.15 -18.62
N PRO A 21 -23.94 50.05 -18.41
CA PRO A 21 -23.65 51.38 -17.92
C PRO A 21 -22.99 51.27 -16.52
N ARG A 22 -21.93 52.06 -16.31
CA ARG A 22 -21.12 52.03 -15.07
C ARG A 22 -20.45 50.67 -14.82
N ALA A 23 -19.95 50.02 -15.86
CA ALA A 23 -19.30 48.70 -15.80
C ALA A 23 -18.28 48.54 -14.66
N ALA A 24 -17.50 49.60 -14.38
CA ALA A 24 -16.52 49.63 -13.28
C ALA A 24 -17.17 49.43 -11.89
N VAL A 25 -18.37 49.96 -11.66
CA VAL A 25 -19.09 49.80 -10.40
C VAL A 25 -19.57 48.35 -10.25
N TRP A 26 -20.11 47.77 -11.31
CA TRP A 26 -20.55 46.39 -11.31
C TRP A 26 -19.37 45.42 -11.14
N ALA A 27 -18.25 45.70 -11.78
CA ALA A 27 -17.04 44.91 -11.63
C ALA A 27 -16.52 44.95 -10.17
N ALA A 28 -16.52 46.13 -9.55
CA ALA A 28 -16.11 46.27 -8.15
C ALA A 28 -17.05 45.54 -7.18
N LEU A 29 -18.36 45.61 -7.41
CA LEU A 29 -19.35 44.85 -6.60
C LEU A 29 -19.18 43.36 -6.74
N LEU A 30 -19.02 42.85 -7.95
CA LEU A 30 -18.78 41.40 -8.17
C LEU A 30 -17.47 40.95 -7.55
N ALA A 31 -16.40 41.72 -7.67
CA ALA A 31 -15.13 41.42 -7.01
C ALA A 31 -15.26 41.42 -5.48
N ALA A 32 -16.03 42.36 -4.90
CA ALA A 32 -16.29 42.39 -3.47
C ALA A 32 -17.08 41.16 -3.00
N VAL A 33 -18.12 40.76 -3.75
CA VAL A 33 -18.90 39.56 -3.46
C VAL A 33 -18.03 38.29 -3.56
N GLN A 34 -17.19 38.21 -4.58
CA GLN A 34 -16.30 37.05 -4.78
C GLN A 34 -15.22 37.00 -3.68
N LEU A 35 -14.65 38.12 -3.28
CA LEU A 35 -13.71 38.18 -2.14
C LEU A 35 -14.39 37.75 -0.83
N TRP A 36 -15.64 38.17 -0.65
CA TRP A 36 -16.44 37.74 0.50
C TRP A 36 -16.67 36.22 0.49
N ASP A 37 -17.07 35.66 -0.65
CA ASP A 37 -17.35 34.22 -0.81
C ASP A 37 -16.12 33.35 -0.57
N ILE A 38 -14.95 33.75 -1.11
CA ILE A 38 -13.71 32.97 -0.93
C ILE A 38 -12.98 33.27 0.40
N SER A 39 -13.38 34.33 1.14
CA SER A 39 -12.66 34.74 2.37
C SER A 39 -12.57 33.67 3.44
N PRO A 40 -13.60 32.82 3.69
CA PRO A 40 -13.48 31.72 4.67
C PRO A 40 -12.44 30.68 4.24
N ALA A 41 -12.39 30.35 2.94
CA ALA A 41 -11.42 29.41 2.40
C ALA A 41 -10.00 29.97 2.45
N LEU A 42 -9.81 31.27 2.15
CA LEU A 42 -8.52 31.94 2.28
C LEU A 42 -8.05 32.00 3.73
N THR A 43 -8.94 32.29 4.67
CA THR A 43 -8.61 32.33 6.10
C THR A 43 -8.22 30.93 6.59
N ALA A 44 -9.00 29.90 6.27
CA ALA A 44 -8.67 28.52 6.65
C ALA A 44 -7.33 28.08 6.08
N ARG A 45 -7.04 28.43 4.83
CA ARG A 45 -5.77 28.11 4.19
C ARG A 45 -4.59 28.89 4.79
N HIS A 46 -4.81 30.16 5.13
CA HIS A 46 -3.82 30.99 5.82
C HIS A 46 -3.49 30.39 7.20
N ASP A 47 -4.51 30.04 7.98
CA ASP A 47 -4.34 29.46 9.30
C ASP A 47 -3.63 28.11 9.24
N ALA A 48 -3.97 27.28 8.24
CA ALA A 48 -3.27 26.01 7.99
C ALA A 48 -1.79 26.23 7.63
N MET A 49 -1.48 27.23 6.80
CA MET A 49 -0.09 27.59 6.46
C MET A 49 0.69 28.11 7.67
N ILE A 50 0.08 28.97 8.50
CA ILE A 50 0.74 29.45 9.74
C ILE A 50 0.94 28.29 10.71
N SER A 51 -0.01 27.40 10.84
CA SER A 51 0.10 26.21 11.67
C SER A 51 1.24 25.31 11.19
N ALA A 52 1.33 25.06 9.89
CA ALA A 52 2.42 24.30 9.28
C ALA A 52 3.79 24.97 9.46
N GLN A 53 3.87 26.30 9.41
CA GLN A 53 5.12 27.03 9.68
C GLN A 53 5.57 26.96 11.15
N LYS A 54 4.63 26.83 12.07
CA LYS A 54 4.92 26.71 13.51
C LYS A 54 5.37 25.29 13.89
N THR A 55 4.95 24.30 13.15
CA THR A 55 5.47 22.94 13.24
C THR A 55 6.81 22.95 12.48
N ALA A 56 7.89 23.21 13.22
CA ALA A 56 9.24 23.25 12.66
C ALA A 56 9.54 21.92 11.97
N ALA A 57 9.93 22.00 10.71
CA ALA A 57 10.28 20.92 9.83
C ALA A 57 9.13 19.91 9.66
N PHE A 58 8.80 19.56 8.44
CA PHE A 58 8.08 18.30 8.22
C PHE A 58 8.80 17.25 9.06
N PRO A 59 8.20 16.71 10.15
CA PRO A 59 8.86 15.60 10.81
C PRO A 59 9.07 14.59 9.69
N SER A 60 10.29 14.12 9.55
CA SER A 60 10.51 12.92 8.75
C SER A 60 9.77 11.84 9.52
N GLU A 61 8.53 11.59 9.11
CA GLU A 61 7.68 10.58 9.76
C GLU A 61 8.20 9.16 9.51
N MET A 62 9.29 9.05 8.75
CA MET A 62 10.08 7.83 8.54
C MET A 62 11.02 7.62 9.75
N VAL A 63 10.42 7.45 10.93
CA VAL A 63 11.14 7.45 12.22
C VAL A 63 11.74 6.11 12.62
N SER A 64 11.27 4.99 12.02
CA SER A 64 11.83 3.67 12.29
C SER A 64 13.32 3.61 11.96
N ASP A 65 14.10 2.89 12.75
CA ASP A 65 15.52 2.63 12.49
C ASP A 65 15.74 1.83 11.18
N PHE A 66 14.72 1.13 10.70
CA PHE A 66 14.72 0.56 9.35
C PHE A 66 15.00 1.61 8.28
N TRP A 67 14.35 2.78 8.32
CA TRP A 67 14.52 3.81 7.32
C TRP A 67 15.92 4.44 7.36
N GLN A 68 16.55 4.47 8.53
CA GLN A 68 17.95 4.90 8.64
C GLN A 68 18.89 3.90 7.95
N ALA A 69 18.69 2.61 8.17
CA ALA A 69 19.45 1.56 7.49
C ALA A 69 19.17 1.55 5.99
N ALA A 70 17.92 1.76 5.58
CA ALA A 70 17.51 1.81 4.18
C ALA A 70 18.03 3.04 3.42
N GLY A 71 18.53 4.07 4.11
CA GLY A 71 19.18 5.24 3.49
C GLY A 71 20.40 4.94 2.63
N GLN A 72 20.92 3.71 2.67
CA GLN A 72 22.05 3.27 1.84
C GLN A 72 21.65 2.91 0.39
N TYR A 73 20.36 2.67 0.11
CA TYR A 73 19.91 2.30 -1.24
C TYR A 73 19.98 3.49 -2.20
N ARG A 74 20.15 3.19 -3.48
CA ARG A 74 20.15 4.17 -4.57
C ARG A 74 18.79 4.30 -5.22
N HIS A 75 18.00 3.24 -5.17
CA HIS A 75 16.71 3.13 -5.86
C HIS A 75 15.63 2.63 -4.90
N ILE A 76 14.45 3.21 -5.05
CA ILE A 76 13.22 2.69 -4.46
C ILE A 76 12.30 2.29 -5.60
N LEU A 77 11.90 1.02 -5.62
CA LEU A 77 10.95 0.52 -6.59
C LEU A 77 9.64 0.14 -5.91
N SER A 78 8.59 0.87 -6.22
CA SER A 78 7.23 0.48 -5.94
C SER A 78 6.80 -0.56 -6.97
N VAL A 79 6.50 -1.78 -6.51
CA VAL A 79 6.22 -2.90 -7.39
C VAL A 79 4.80 -2.83 -7.97
N GLN A 80 3.86 -2.23 -7.25
CA GLN A 80 2.45 -2.14 -7.68
C GLN A 80 1.92 -0.73 -7.87
N GLY A 81 2.71 0.28 -7.55
CA GLY A 81 2.27 1.66 -7.37
C GLY A 81 1.84 1.89 -5.92
N LEU A 82 2.47 2.85 -5.29
CA LEU A 82 2.03 3.33 -3.99
C LEU A 82 0.82 4.23 -4.21
N GLN A 83 -0.15 4.17 -3.33
CA GLN A 83 -1.30 5.08 -3.37
C GLN A 83 -0.87 6.51 -3.01
N ALA A 84 -1.79 7.47 -3.11
CA ALA A 84 -1.54 8.91 -3.04
C ALA A 84 -0.75 9.43 -1.81
N ASP A 85 -0.58 8.62 -0.77
CA ASP A 85 0.07 9.00 0.48
C ASP A 85 1.59 8.77 0.52
N CYS A 86 2.20 8.55 -0.64
CA CYS A 86 3.65 8.32 -0.75
C CYS A 86 4.50 9.61 -0.70
N LEU A 87 3.91 10.77 -0.36
CA LEU A 87 4.65 12.03 -0.28
C LEU A 87 5.80 11.96 0.75
N HIS A 88 5.57 11.37 1.90
CA HIS A 88 6.60 11.18 2.93
C HIS A 88 7.76 10.32 2.43
N LEU A 89 7.44 9.24 1.72
CA LEU A 89 8.44 8.38 1.09
C LEU A 89 9.22 9.11 -0.01
N ALA A 90 8.54 9.89 -0.84
CA ALA A 90 9.18 10.66 -1.91
C ALA A 90 10.13 11.73 -1.36
N LEU A 91 9.74 12.42 -0.28
CA LEU A 91 10.59 13.39 0.42
C LEU A 91 11.81 12.70 1.03
N TRP A 92 11.59 11.59 1.74
CA TRP A 92 12.67 10.81 2.33
C TRP A 92 13.65 10.28 1.27
N ALA A 93 13.13 9.79 0.13
CA ALA A 93 13.95 9.36 -0.99
C ALA A 93 14.78 10.52 -1.57
N ALA A 94 14.18 11.70 -1.73
CA ALA A 94 14.88 12.88 -2.21
C ALA A 94 15.98 13.34 -1.25
N ASP A 95 15.72 13.34 0.06
CA ASP A 95 16.69 13.71 1.09
C ASP A 95 17.90 12.74 1.12
N ASN A 96 17.69 11.48 0.78
CA ASN A 96 18.74 10.47 0.69
C ASN A 96 19.33 10.32 -0.74
N GLY A 97 18.92 11.16 -1.70
CA GLY A 97 19.44 11.14 -3.06
C GLY A 97 19.06 9.90 -3.87
N MET A 98 17.96 9.26 -3.52
CA MET A 98 17.46 8.06 -4.19
C MET A 98 16.59 8.40 -5.40
N THR A 99 16.54 7.48 -6.35
CA THR A 99 15.52 7.54 -7.42
C THR A 99 14.33 6.67 -7.09
N THR A 100 13.16 7.04 -7.60
CA THR A 100 11.92 6.26 -7.45
C THR A 100 11.23 6.08 -8.79
N ASN A 101 10.52 4.97 -8.95
CA ASN A 101 9.66 4.68 -10.10
C ASN A 101 8.19 5.06 -9.86
N ASP A 102 7.88 5.64 -8.71
CA ASP A 102 6.53 6.11 -8.41
C ASP A 102 6.47 7.65 -8.47
N PRO A 103 6.42 8.20 -9.69
CA PRO A 103 6.37 9.64 -9.85
C PRO A 103 4.97 10.13 -9.49
N PHE A 104 4.87 11.05 -8.56
CA PHE A 104 3.68 11.88 -8.41
C PHE A 104 3.61 12.83 -9.63
N ALA A 105 3.31 12.27 -10.79
CA ALA A 105 3.28 12.99 -12.05
C ALA A 105 1.90 12.89 -12.70
N ALA A 106 1.38 14.03 -13.13
CA ALA A 106 0.09 14.11 -13.84
C ALA A 106 0.12 13.38 -15.21
N ARG A 107 1.30 13.05 -15.71
CA ARG A 107 1.53 12.31 -16.96
C ARG A 107 2.78 11.48 -16.86
N TYR A 108 2.67 10.19 -17.08
CA TYR A 108 3.77 9.24 -17.18
C TYR A 108 3.47 8.20 -18.27
N ASP A 109 4.49 7.51 -18.71
CA ASP A 109 4.35 6.39 -19.64
C ASP A 109 3.95 5.13 -18.86
N GLU A 110 2.65 4.84 -18.85
CA GLU A 110 2.10 3.69 -18.13
C GLU A 110 2.67 2.36 -18.64
N SER A 111 2.96 2.27 -19.93
CA SER A 111 3.50 1.04 -20.53
C SER A 111 4.94 0.79 -20.07
N ALA A 112 5.77 1.83 -19.99
CA ALA A 112 7.12 1.74 -19.50
C ALA A 112 7.14 1.36 -18.00
N LEU A 113 6.29 1.95 -17.20
CA LEU A 113 6.17 1.66 -15.78
C LEU A 113 5.70 0.22 -15.52
N THR A 114 4.68 -0.23 -16.26
CA THR A 114 4.19 -1.61 -16.18
C THR A 114 5.27 -2.61 -16.58
N SER A 115 6.02 -2.34 -17.66
CA SER A 115 7.14 -3.18 -18.09
C SER A 115 8.26 -3.25 -17.05
N GLN A 116 8.58 -2.12 -16.41
CA GLN A 116 9.58 -2.07 -15.34
C GLN A 116 9.12 -2.91 -14.13
N ARG A 117 7.87 -2.74 -13.70
CA ARG A 117 7.29 -3.51 -12.60
C ARG A 117 7.31 -5.01 -12.86
N GLN A 118 6.93 -5.44 -14.07
CA GLN A 118 6.99 -6.85 -14.45
C GLN A 118 8.43 -7.37 -14.42
N THR A 119 9.38 -6.64 -14.98
CA THR A 119 10.80 -7.00 -14.94
C THR A 119 11.31 -7.16 -13.50
N THR A 120 10.86 -6.27 -12.61
CA THR A 120 11.20 -6.33 -11.18
C THR A 120 10.62 -7.59 -10.53
N LEU A 121 9.34 -7.90 -10.78
CA LEU A 121 8.71 -9.12 -10.26
C LEU A 121 9.40 -10.38 -10.77
N ASP A 122 9.75 -10.43 -12.04
CA ASP A 122 10.47 -11.56 -12.65
C ASP A 122 11.86 -11.76 -12.01
N ALA A 123 12.58 -10.67 -11.72
CA ALA A 123 13.87 -10.73 -11.03
C ALA A 123 13.73 -11.22 -9.58
N LEU A 124 12.73 -10.75 -8.85
CA LEU A 124 12.45 -11.22 -7.49
C LEU A 124 12.04 -12.69 -7.48
N ALA A 125 11.18 -13.12 -8.41
CA ALA A 125 10.78 -14.52 -8.57
C ALA A 125 11.96 -15.44 -8.92
N ALA A 126 12.95 -14.93 -9.68
CA ALA A 126 14.17 -15.64 -9.99
C ALA A 126 15.20 -15.65 -8.82
N GLY A 127 14.91 -14.99 -7.69
CA GLY A 127 15.82 -14.88 -6.56
C GLY A 127 17.06 -13.99 -6.84
N THR A 128 16.93 -13.02 -7.74
CA THR A 128 18.03 -12.14 -8.15
C THR A 128 17.69 -10.65 -7.92
N PRO A 129 17.46 -10.23 -6.66
CA PRO A 129 17.18 -8.84 -6.35
C PRO A 129 18.41 -7.97 -6.60
N GLU A 130 18.23 -6.74 -7.05
CA GLU A 130 19.31 -5.76 -7.16
C GLU A 130 19.73 -5.28 -5.77
N GLY A 131 21.04 -5.32 -5.47
CA GLY A 131 21.56 -5.08 -4.12
C GLY A 131 21.48 -3.60 -3.66
N ASP A 132 21.29 -2.66 -4.58
CA ASP A 132 21.18 -1.23 -4.30
C ASP A 132 19.74 -0.70 -4.42
N THR A 133 18.77 -1.60 -4.46
CA THR A 133 17.35 -1.30 -4.66
C THR A 133 16.51 -1.75 -3.47
N LEU A 134 15.70 -0.84 -2.95
CA LEU A 134 14.66 -1.10 -1.97
C LEU A 134 13.34 -1.36 -2.69
N TYR A 135 12.73 -2.52 -2.47
CA TYR A 135 11.44 -2.86 -3.07
C TYR A 135 10.30 -2.66 -2.09
N LEU A 136 9.27 -1.95 -2.52
CA LEU A 136 8.10 -1.63 -1.73
C LEU A 136 6.83 -2.19 -2.38
N PHE A 137 5.97 -2.73 -1.54
CA PHE A 137 4.66 -3.24 -1.91
C PHE A 137 3.61 -2.57 -1.03
N ALA A 138 2.53 -2.13 -1.64
CA ALA A 138 1.36 -1.61 -0.93
C ALA A 138 0.39 -2.74 -0.52
N ASP A 139 0.51 -3.90 -1.16
CA ASP A 139 -0.36 -5.05 -0.99
C ASP A 139 0.42 -6.25 -0.47
N GLU A 140 -0.10 -6.87 0.61
CA GLU A 140 0.51 -8.03 1.23
C GLU A 140 0.56 -9.24 0.30
N GLY A 141 -0.51 -9.45 -0.47
CA GLY A 141 -0.59 -10.60 -1.38
C GLY A 141 0.52 -10.58 -2.42
N ALA A 142 0.81 -9.43 -3.02
CA ALA A 142 1.90 -9.30 -3.97
C ALA A 142 3.28 -9.44 -3.31
N PHE A 143 3.45 -8.93 -2.10
CA PHE A 143 4.67 -9.16 -1.33
C PHE A 143 4.88 -10.66 -1.07
N LEU A 144 3.84 -11.37 -0.64
CA LEU A 144 3.90 -12.81 -0.37
C LEU A 144 4.17 -13.66 -1.63
N GLN A 145 3.83 -13.15 -2.81
CA GLN A 145 4.20 -13.79 -4.08
C GLN A 145 5.70 -13.66 -4.39
N ALA A 146 6.33 -12.57 -3.93
CA ALA A 146 7.70 -12.21 -4.30
C ALA A 146 8.75 -12.60 -3.25
N VAL A 147 8.39 -12.76 -1.97
CA VAL A 147 9.31 -12.80 -0.85
C VAL A 147 10.12 -14.10 -0.74
N GLU A 148 9.51 -15.25 -0.98
CA GLU A 148 10.15 -16.56 -0.73
C GLU A 148 11.48 -16.78 -1.47
N PRO A 149 11.61 -16.47 -2.78
CA PRO A 149 12.86 -16.69 -3.48
C PRO A 149 14.01 -15.80 -2.99
N VAL A 150 13.71 -14.68 -2.33
CA VAL A 150 14.70 -13.66 -1.94
C VAL A 150 14.94 -13.55 -0.44
N ARG A 151 14.17 -14.24 0.40
CA ARG A 151 14.22 -14.11 1.87
C ARG A 151 15.59 -14.38 2.50
N SER A 152 16.42 -15.20 1.85
CA SER A 152 17.79 -15.48 2.32
C SER A 152 18.79 -14.40 1.95
N LEU A 153 18.44 -13.50 1.03
CA LEU A 153 19.29 -12.45 0.46
C LEU A 153 18.93 -11.05 0.95
N ALA A 154 17.74 -10.90 1.54
CA ALA A 154 17.15 -9.63 1.91
C ALA A 154 16.55 -9.69 3.31
N TRP A 155 16.46 -8.54 3.95
CA TRP A 155 15.48 -8.37 5.00
C TRP A 155 14.10 -8.19 4.34
N CYS A 156 13.14 -8.97 4.79
CA CYS A 156 11.79 -8.93 4.28
C CYS A 156 10.83 -8.74 5.44
N GLY A 157 9.79 -7.96 5.27
CA GLY A 157 8.82 -7.73 6.32
C GLY A 157 7.88 -6.58 6.07
N GLN A 158 7.11 -6.28 7.09
CA GLN A 158 6.21 -5.15 7.15
C GLN A 158 6.87 -4.01 7.92
N VAL A 159 6.72 -2.78 7.45
CA VAL A 159 7.15 -1.55 8.12
C VAL A 159 5.96 -0.63 8.25
N THR A 160 5.66 -0.24 9.48
CA THR A 160 4.64 0.78 9.75
C THR A 160 5.26 2.16 9.60
N GLY A 161 4.64 2.98 8.81
CA GLY A 161 5.05 4.35 8.54
C GLY A 161 4.13 5.38 9.17
N PRO A 162 4.17 6.62 8.66
CA PRO A 162 3.30 7.70 9.10
C PRO A 162 1.83 7.36 8.94
N ASP A 163 1.00 7.93 9.81
CA ASP A 163 -0.46 7.75 9.79
C ASP A 163 -0.90 6.27 9.78
N ASP A 164 -0.11 5.40 10.45
CA ASP A 164 -0.32 3.95 10.47
C ASP A 164 -0.28 3.29 9.08
N ALA A 165 0.30 3.96 8.09
CA ALA A 165 0.51 3.39 6.77
C ALA A 165 1.43 2.16 6.86
N VAL A 166 1.03 1.10 6.19
CA VAL A 166 1.76 -0.17 6.17
C VAL A 166 2.40 -0.39 4.81
N TRP A 167 3.70 -0.62 4.82
CA TRP A 167 4.44 -1.03 3.64
C TRP A 167 5.08 -2.40 3.84
N TYR A 168 4.99 -3.24 2.82
CA TYR A 168 5.72 -4.50 2.78
C TYR A 168 7.01 -4.29 1.99
N VAL A 169 8.11 -4.80 2.51
CA VAL A 169 9.43 -4.41 2.05
C VAL A 169 10.31 -5.62 1.79
N ILE A 170 11.07 -5.57 0.70
CA ILE A 170 12.21 -6.44 0.43
C ILE A 170 13.45 -5.54 0.35
N ALA A 171 14.39 -5.74 1.26
CA ALA A 171 15.57 -4.90 1.45
C ALA A 171 16.86 -5.74 1.34
N PRO A 172 17.43 -5.93 0.11
CA PRO A 172 18.62 -6.73 -0.13
C PRO A 172 19.83 -6.24 0.66
N GLY A 173 20.59 -7.16 1.26
CA GLY A 173 21.78 -6.84 2.05
C GLY A 173 21.50 -6.44 3.51
N LEU A 174 20.23 -6.33 3.94
CA LEU A 174 19.86 -6.12 5.34
C LEU A 174 19.42 -7.42 6.05
N GLN A 175 19.63 -8.57 5.43
CA GLN A 175 19.25 -9.87 6.01
C GLN A 175 19.86 -10.06 7.40
N GLY A 176 19.07 -10.60 8.34
CA GLY A 176 19.50 -10.86 9.70
C GLY A 176 19.55 -9.63 10.63
N GLN A 177 19.26 -8.44 10.12
CA GLN A 177 19.11 -7.26 10.97
C GLN A 177 17.76 -7.30 11.71
N THR A 178 17.78 -6.75 12.92
CA THR A 178 16.58 -6.55 13.74
C THR A 178 16.32 -5.06 13.86
N PHE A 179 15.09 -4.66 13.66
CA PHE A 179 14.63 -3.29 13.73
C PHE A 179 13.64 -3.11 14.90
N ASP A 180 13.18 -1.87 15.09
CA ASP A 180 12.25 -1.49 16.16
C ASP A 180 10.86 -2.15 16.02
N ALA A 181 9.97 -1.84 16.97
CA ALA A 181 8.64 -2.42 17.03
C ALA A 181 7.70 -1.99 15.87
N LEU A 182 8.12 -1.02 15.04
CA LEU A 182 7.39 -0.62 13.83
C LEU A 182 7.65 -1.57 12.66
N CYS A 183 8.53 -2.55 12.85
CA CYS A 183 8.93 -3.52 11.83
C CYS A 183 8.55 -4.94 12.27
N THR A 184 7.77 -5.61 11.43
CA THR A 184 7.45 -7.03 11.59
C THR A 184 8.21 -7.84 10.54
N PRO A 185 9.25 -8.60 10.94
CA PRO A 185 10.03 -9.35 9.99
C PRO A 185 9.24 -10.53 9.42
N TYR A 186 9.45 -10.81 8.14
CA TYR A 186 8.98 -12.02 7.50
C TYR A 186 9.85 -13.20 7.93
N ASN A 187 9.33 -14.03 8.81
CA ASN A 187 9.99 -15.21 9.35
C ASN A 187 8.97 -16.34 9.56
N GLU A 188 9.36 -17.38 10.23
CA GLU A 188 8.49 -18.55 10.50
C GLU A 188 7.25 -18.21 11.34
N SER A 189 7.28 -17.15 12.13
CA SER A 189 6.13 -16.68 12.91
C SER A 189 5.26 -15.66 12.17
N TYR A 190 5.59 -15.31 10.91
CA TYR A 190 4.76 -14.40 10.14
C TYR A 190 3.37 -15.01 9.92
N PRO A 191 2.28 -14.29 10.24
CA PRO A 191 0.96 -14.90 10.28
C PRO A 191 0.43 -15.22 8.89
N LEU A 192 -0.29 -16.34 8.81
CA LEU A 192 -1.19 -16.61 7.71
C LEU A 192 -2.51 -15.90 7.97
N ARG A 193 -3.14 -15.36 6.92
CA ARG A 193 -4.47 -14.78 7.00
C ARG A 193 -5.40 -15.46 6.03
N LEU A 194 -6.63 -15.68 6.47
CA LEU A 194 -7.67 -16.18 5.59
C LEU A 194 -7.92 -15.18 4.46
N ALA A 195 -8.19 -15.69 3.28
CA ALA A 195 -8.59 -14.85 2.17
C ALA A 195 -9.96 -14.21 2.47
N ASP A 196 -10.13 -12.94 2.14
CA ASP A 196 -11.36 -12.16 2.35
C ASP A 196 -12.60 -12.79 1.70
N TYR A 197 -12.38 -13.71 0.75
CA TYR A 197 -13.44 -14.42 0.03
C TYR A 197 -13.96 -15.68 0.73
N THR A 198 -13.38 -16.10 1.85
CA THR A 198 -13.81 -17.35 2.52
C THR A 198 -15.31 -17.32 2.83
N ASP A 199 -15.82 -16.22 3.39
CA ASP A 199 -17.27 -16.06 3.66
C ASP A 199 -18.11 -16.03 2.37
N ALA A 200 -17.65 -15.35 1.34
CA ALA A 200 -18.34 -15.30 0.05
C ALA A 200 -18.38 -16.68 -0.61
N LEU A 201 -17.36 -17.51 -0.45
CA LEU A 201 -17.31 -18.86 -1.01
C LEU A 201 -18.22 -19.83 -0.24
N TRP A 202 -18.32 -19.71 1.08
CA TRP A 202 -19.33 -20.45 1.85
C TRP A 202 -20.74 -20.07 1.42
N ASN A 203 -21.04 -18.79 1.31
CA ASN A 203 -22.36 -18.29 0.93
C ASN A 203 -22.77 -18.68 -0.50
N ARG A 204 -21.80 -18.92 -1.39
CA ARG A 204 -22.03 -19.37 -2.76
C ARG A 204 -22.07 -20.88 -2.90
N GLY A 205 -21.83 -21.64 -1.84
CA GLY A 205 -21.80 -23.10 -1.85
C GLY A 205 -20.57 -23.69 -2.58
N VAL A 206 -19.51 -22.89 -2.76
CA VAL A 206 -18.24 -23.37 -3.31
C VAL A 206 -17.44 -24.10 -2.25
N LEU A 207 -17.44 -23.58 -1.02
CA LEU A 207 -16.90 -24.29 0.14
C LEU A 207 -17.96 -25.17 0.78
N ASP A 208 -17.51 -26.22 1.44
CA ASP A 208 -18.38 -27.18 2.12
C ASP A 208 -19.33 -26.47 3.10
N ALA A 209 -20.61 -26.81 3.01
CA ALA A 209 -21.66 -26.32 3.92
C ALA A 209 -21.41 -26.63 5.41
N THR A 210 -20.50 -27.56 5.71
CA THR A 210 -20.07 -27.90 7.08
C THR A 210 -19.18 -26.81 7.69
N LYS A 211 -18.75 -25.81 6.92
CA LYS A 211 -17.83 -24.74 7.35
C LYS A 211 -16.53 -25.26 7.98
N LYS A 212 -16.04 -26.37 7.47
CA LYS A 212 -14.77 -26.97 7.89
C LYS A 212 -13.59 -26.56 7.02
N THR A 213 -13.87 -25.99 5.85
CA THR A 213 -12.87 -25.59 4.87
C THR A 213 -12.67 -24.09 4.88
N VAL A 214 -11.43 -23.66 4.91
CA VAL A 214 -11.01 -22.26 4.81
C VAL A 214 -10.16 -22.05 3.56
N CYS A 215 -10.07 -20.80 3.08
CA CYS A 215 -9.29 -20.45 1.91
C CYS A 215 -8.14 -19.50 2.27
N PHE A 216 -7.00 -19.75 1.64
CA PHE A 216 -5.85 -18.86 1.63
C PHE A 216 -5.57 -18.41 0.19
N ALA A 217 -5.05 -17.20 0.01
CA ALA A 217 -4.51 -16.79 -1.29
C ALA A 217 -3.36 -17.73 -1.67
N ASP A 218 -3.41 -18.28 -2.89
CA ASP A 218 -2.35 -19.13 -3.39
C ASP A 218 -1.07 -18.31 -3.61
N SER A 219 -0.12 -18.50 -2.74
CA SER A 219 1.18 -17.84 -2.77
C SER A 219 2.28 -18.83 -2.41
N PRO A 220 3.52 -18.62 -2.86
CA PRO A 220 4.66 -19.43 -2.44
C PRO A 220 4.76 -19.51 -0.91
N PHE A 221 4.43 -18.42 -0.21
CA PHE A 221 4.36 -18.39 1.24
C PHE A 221 3.32 -19.32 1.82
N ALA A 222 2.06 -19.22 1.39
CA ALA A 222 0.99 -20.08 1.90
C ALA A 222 1.28 -21.54 1.60
N ARG A 223 1.76 -21.85 0.38
CA ARG A 223 2.17 -23.22 0.01
C ARG A 223 3.28 -23.75 0.90
N ALA A 224 4.34 -22.97 1.12
CA ALA A 224 5.47 -23.40 1.96
C ALA A 224 5.06 -23.66 3.41
N ARG A 225 4.06 -22.95 3.92
CA ARG A 225 3.56 -23.07 5.29
C ARG A 225 2.55 -24.20 5.46
N LEU A 226 1.64 -24.36 4.51
CA LEU A 226 0.55 -25.33 4.60
C LEU A 226 0.96 -26.72 4.15
N THR A 227 1.91 -26.82 3.20
CA THR A 227 2.38 -28.14 2.73
C THR A 227 3.14 -28.88 3.83
N GLY A 228 2.54 -29.96 4.30
CA GLY A 228 3.12 -30.82 5.36
C GLY A 228 2.88 -30.31 6.79
N ALA A 229 2.17 -29.20 6.98
CA ALA A 229 1.76 -28.76 8.30
C ALA A 229 0.72 -29.71 8.90
N ALA A 230 0.84 -30.04 10.18
CA ALA A 230 -0.08 -30.92 10.88
C ALA A 230 -1.33 -30.17 11.39
N ALA A 231 -1.18 -28.89 11.72
CA ALA A 231 -2.27 -28.07 12.25
C ALA A 231 -2.11 -26.59 11.90
N LEU A 232 -3.23 -25.87 11.85
CA LEU A 232 -3.28 -24.42 12.01
C LEU A 232 -3.39 -24.10 13.50
N CYS A 233 -2.74 -22.99 13.90
CA CYS A 233 -2.77 -22.51 15.28
C CYS A 233 -3.32 -21.09 15.30
N ALA A 234 -4.28 -20.82 16.19
CA ALA A 234 -4.83 -19.51 16.49
C ALA A 234 -5.03 -19.40 18.01
N ASP A 235 -4.63 -18.28 18.60
CA ASP A 235 -4.78 -18.00 20.04
C ASP A 235 -4.31 -19.15 20.97
N GLY A 236 -3.27 -19.87 20.55
CA GLY A 236 -2.70 -21.00 21.30
C GLY A 236 -3.49 -22.31 21.17
N GLN A 237 -4.54 -22.35 20.36
CA GLN A 237 -5.31 -23.54 20.05
C GLN A 237 -4.86 -24.13 18.71
N GLU A 238 -4.78 -25.47 18.63
CA GLU A 238 -4.41 -26.20 17.42
C GLU A 238 -5.65 -26.78 16.74
N TYR A 239 -5.72 -26.60 15.42
CA TYR A 239 -6.77 -27.13 14.55
C TYR A 239 -6.14 -28.05 13.52
N PRO A 240 -6.29 -29.37 13.64
CA PRO A 240 -5.65 -30.35 12.74
C PRO A 240 -6.05 -30.10 11.28
N ILE A 241 -5.06 -30.14 10.39
CA ILE A 241 -5.28 -30.07 8.95
C ILE A 241 -5.59 -31.48 8.46
N LEU A 242 -6.74 -31.64 7.82
CA LEU A 242 -7.16 -32.91 7.23
C LEU A 242 -6.74 -33.00 5.77
N ASP A 243 -6.78 -31.91 5.05
CA ASP A 243 -6.48 -31.84 3.63
C ASP A 243 -6.09 -30.43 3.18
N VAL A 244 -5.25 -30.33 2.15
CA VAL A 244 -4.87 -29.08 1.48
C VAL A 244 -4.98 -29.28 -0.02
N ASP A 245 -5.96 -28.63 -0.63
CA ASP A 245 -6.28 -28.75 -2.05
C ASP A 245 -5.98 -27.46 -2.81
N ASP A 246 -5.44 -27.62 -4.02
CA ASP A 246 -5.31 -26.53 -4.99
C ASP A 246 -6.65 -26.29 -5.69
N HIS A 247 -7.17 -25.08 -5.62
CA HIS A 247 -8.36 -24.70 -6.39
C HIS A 247 -7.96 -23.89 -7.62
N ASP A 248 -8.55 -24.20 -8.78
CA ASP A 248 -8.26 -23.57 -10.11
C ASP A 248 -8.35 -22.03 -10.16
N ALA A 249 -8.82 -21.40 -9.10
CA ALA A 249 -9.04 -19.94 -9.03
C ALA A 249 -7.92 -19.15 -8.32
N GLY A 250 -6.76 -19.76 -8.05
CA GLY A 250 -5.67 -19.09 -7.32
C GLY A 250 -5.84 -19.10 -5.80
N TRP A 251 -6.52 -20.13 -5.27
CA TRP A 251 -6.74 -20.33 -3.85
C TRP A 251 -6.24 -21.70 -3.40
N LEU A 252 -5.73 -21.72 -2.16
CA LEU A 252 -5.48 -22.95 -1.42
C LEU A 252 -6.67 -23.19 -0.49
N MET A 253 -7.32 -24.34 -0.62
CA MET A 253 -8.38 -24.76 0.28
C MET A 253 -7.81 -25.70 1.34
N VAL A 254 -8.07 -25.39 2.60
CA VAL A 254 -7.61 -26.18 3.74
C VAL A 254 -8.80 -26.70 4.51
N THR A 255 -8.95 -27.99 4.59
CA THR A 255 -9.97 -28.65 5.39
C THR A 255 -9.42 -28.96 6.77
N LEU A 256 -10.13 -28.55 7.81
CA LEU A 256 -9.72 -28.65 9.21
C LEU A 256 -10.61 -29.63 9.97
N ASP A 257 -10.05 -30.26 11.01
CA ASP A 257 -10.84 -31.00 12.01
C ASP A 257 -11.43 -30.03 13.05
N ILE A 258 -12.51 -29.39 12.67
CA ILE A 258 -13.19 -28.35 13.44
C ILE A 258 -14.70 -28.43 13.17
N ASP A 259 -15.51 -28.00 14.11
CA ASP A 259 -16.97 -27.97 13.91
C ASP A 259 -17.43 -26.77 13.10
N ASP A 260 -16.81 -25.60 13.31
CA ASP A 260 -17.11 -24.35 12.60
C ASP A 260 -15.85 -23.48 12.48
N ALA A 261 -15.27 -23.39 11.29
CA ALA A 261 -14.06 -22.61 11.03
C ALA A 261 -14.29 -21.09 11.00
N THR A 262 -15.53 -20.60 11.17
CA THR A 262 -15.80 -19.17 11.29
C THR A 262 -15.13 -18.51 12.50
N ILE A 263 -14.77 -19.30 13.51
CA ILE A 263 -14.02 -18.82 14.68
C ILE A 263 -12.58 -18.38 14.32
N LEU A 264 -12.06 -18.81 13.17
CA LEU A 264 -10.74 -18.40 12.68
C LEU A 264 -10.77 -17.09 11.90
N TRP A 265 -11.94 -16.52 11.71
CA TRP A 265 -12.11 -15.23 11.05
C TRP A 265 -11.40 -14.15 11.86
N ASP A 266 -10.70 -13.26 11.18
CA ASP A 266 -9.91 -12.18 11.78
C ASP A 266 -8.79 -12.64 12.75
N GLN A 267 -8.46 -13.94 12.77
CA GLN A 267 -7.36 -14.46 13.56
C GLN A 267 -6.04 -14.45 12.79
N GLU A 268 -4.95 -14.20 13.50
CA GLU A 268 -3.61 -14.46 12.99
C GLU A 268 -3.30 -15.96 13.15
N LEU A 269 -3.06 -16.61 12.02
CA LEU A 269 -2.84 -18.06 11.97
C LEU A 269 -1.37 -18.36 11.78
N THR A 270 -0.91 -19.42 12.44
CA THR A 270 0.42 -20.00 12.22
C THR A 270 0.28 -21.49 11.93
N THR A 271 1.34 -22.14 11.47
CA THR A 271 1.35 -23.57 11.21
C THR A 271 2.26 -24.32 12.21
N LYS A 272 1.92 -25.57 12.47
CA LYS A 272 2.72 -26.49 13.30
C LYS A 272 3.08 -27.75 12.56
#